data_e44d4c3d799127aa985220838688eddc
#
_entry.id   e44d4c3d799127aa985220838688eddc
#
_cell.length_a   1.000
_cell.length_b   1.000
_cell.length_c   1.000
_cell.angle_alpha   90.00
_cell.angle_beta   90.00
_cell.angle_gamma   90.00
#
_symmetry.space_group_name_H-M   'P 1'
#
loop_
_entity.id
_entity.type
_entity.pdbx_description
1 polymer ?
#
loop_
_entity_poly.entity_id
_entity_poly.type
_entity_poly.pdbx_seq_one_letter_code
_entity_poly.pdbx_strand_id
1 'polypeptide(L)'
;MTHDLNEVVQLARHVVLMKRGNVVETGPIQEVFARQDLSVLVESNMLGAVIETRIAGHEPQFRLTRVDVLGRSLCIPQESLPIGATLRIQIPACDVSLTMDPPTASGSMLNVLEATIVDIGLSSSNGYAVAVKLDAGCLLLAMITRKSLQRLKLSIGQTVHASFKAVALGV
;
A
#
# COMPACT_ATOMS: atom_id res chain seq x y z
N MET A 1 23.30 -4.72 4.13
CA MET A 1 22.61 -4.89 2.85
C MET A 1 21.67 -6.07 3.03
N THR A 2 20.39 -5.89 2.83
CA THR A 2 19.40 -6.97 2.98
C THR A 2 18.52 -7.05 1.72
N HIS A 3 17.98 -8.23 1.45
CA HIS A 3 16.95 -8.48 0.43
C HIS A 3 15.59 -8.78 1.09
N ASP A 4 15.53 -8.80 2.42
CA ASP A 4 14.31 -8.99 3.17
C ASP A 4 13.54 -7.66 3.28
N LEU A 5 12.37 -7.64 2.65
CA LEU A 5 11.53 -6.47 2.61
C LEU A 5 10.94 -6.12 3.97
N ASN A 6 10.58 -7.14 4.75
CA ASN A 6 9.97 -6.93 6.05
C ASN A 6 10.97 -6.24 7.00
N GLU A 7 12.24 -6.69 7.00
CA GLU A 7 13.28 -5.98 7.74
C GLU A 7 13.43 -4.53 7.30
N VAL A 8 13.43 -4.28 5.99
CA VAL A 8 13.56 -2.93 5.45
C VAL A 8 12.39 -2.05 5.90
N VAL A 9 11.16 -2.55 5.78
CA VAL A 9 9.95 -1.81 6.17
C VAL A 9 9.95 -1.47 7.66
N GLN A 10 10.32 -2.43 8.51
CA GLN A 10 10.28 -2.25 9.96
C GLN A 10 11.42 -1.35 10.49
N LEU A 11 12.62 -1.49 9.96
CA LEU A 11 13.82 -0.90 10.56
C LEU A 11 14.34 0.33 9.83
N ALA A 12 14.19 0.40 8.50
CA ALA A 12 14.77 1.48 7.72
C ALA A 12 13.92 2.75 7.76
N ARG A 13 14.56 3.89 7.96
CA ARG A 13 13.97 5.21 7.72
C ARG A 13 14.34 5.75 6.34
N HIS A 14 15.56 5.44 5.90
CA HIS A 14 16.08 5.76 4.58
C HIS A 14 16.54 4.48 3.90
N VAL A 15 16.35 4.41 2.61
CA VAL A 15 16.76 3.28 1.78
C VAL A 15 17.62 3.77 0.62
N VAL A 16 18.55 2.91 0.21
CA VAL A 16 19.33 3.05 -1.01
C VAL A 16 18.97 1.86 -1.89
N LEU A 17 18.24 2.12 -2.96
CA LEU A 17 17.84 1.12 -3.93
C LEU A 17 18.96 0.92 -4.94
N MET A 18 19.40 -0.32 -5.10
CA MET A 18 20.48 -0.67 -6.02
C MET A 18 20.02 -1.69 -7.05
N LYS A 19 20.47 -1.53 -8.30
CA LYS A 19 20.30 -2.52 -9.37
C LYS A 19 21.62 -2.72 -10.09
N ARG A 20 22.07 -3.97 -10.18
CA ARG A 20 23.33 -4.35 -10.86
C ARG A 20 24.55 -3.53 -10.40
N GLY A 21 24.66 -3.29 -9.09
CA GLY A 21 25.78 -2.54 -8.50
C GLY A 21 25.68 -1.02 -8.58
N ASN A 22 24.67 -0.47 -9.24
CA ASN A 22 24.45 0.97 -9.31
C ASN A 22 23.33 1.43 -8.38
N VAL A 23 23.48 2.59 -7.78
CA VAL A 23 22.41 3.25 -7.02
C VAL A 23 21.37 3.74 -8.01
N VAL A 24 20.12 3.30 -7.81
CA VAL A 24 18.97 3.70 -8.62
C VAL A 24 18.23 4.85 -7.96
N GLU A 25 18.06 4.76 -6.64
CA GLU A 25 17.36 5.77 -5.86
C GLU A 25 17.82 5.74 -4.40
N THR A 26 17.67 6.88 -3.71
CA THR A 26 17.93 7.00 -2.28
C THR A 26 16.97 8.01 -1.67
N GLY A 27 16.47 7.71 -0.48
CA GLY A 27 15.54 8.61 0.21
C GLY A 27 14.77 7.95 1.35
N PRO A 28 13.80 8.68 1.94
CA PRO A 28 12.87 8.12 2.91
C PRO A 28 12.12 6.93 2.32
N ILE A 29 11.93 5.87 3.12
CA ILE A 29 11.32 4.63 2.63
C ILE A 29 9.92 4.86 2.03
N GLN A 30 9.10 5.72 2.66
CA GLN A 30 7.75 6.02 2.19
C GLN A 30 7.75 6.67 0.80
N GLU A 31 8.72 7.54 0.54
CA GLU A 31 8.84 8.23 -0.76
C GLU A 31 9.36 7.29 -1.84
N VAL A 32 10.43 6.53 -1.54
CA VAL A 32 11.05 5.62 -2.50
C VAL A 32 10.08 4.51 -2.92
N PHE A 33 9.36 3.89 -1.97
CA PHE A 33 8.41 2.82 -2.26
C PHE A 33 7.14 3.29 -2.96
N ALA A 34 6.83 4.59 -2.89
CA ALA A 34 5.71 5.21 -3.57
C ALA A 34 6.07 5.76 -4.97
N ARG A 35 7.31 5.57 -5.42
CA ARG A 35 7.75 6.05 -6.75
C ARG A 35 7.32 5.11 -7.86
N GLN A 36 6.42 5.59 -8.70
CA GLN A 36 5.83 4.83 -9.80
C GLN A 36 6.79 4.63 -10.99
N ASP A 37 7.81 5.47 -11.11
CA ASP A 37 8.78 5.47 -12.20
C ASP A 37 9.95 4.49 -11.98
N LEU A 38 10.06 3.90 -10.79
CA LEU A 38 11.11 2.95 -10.48
C LEU A 38 10.75 1.53 -10.94
N SER A 39 11.16 1.18 -12.15
CA SER A 39 10.94 -0.15 -12.75
C SER A 39 11.42 -1.31 -11.86
N VAL A 40 12.43 -1.09 -11.04
CA VAL A 40 12.95 -2.07 -10.07
C VAL A 40 11.91 -2.45 -9.03
N LEU A 41 11.18 -1.48 -8.49
CA LEU A 41 10.14 -1.72 -7.50
C LEU A 41 8.94 -2.45 -8.12
N VAL A 42 8.61 -2.12 -9.37
CA VAL A 42 7.53 -2.79 -10.11
C VAL A 42 7.89 -4.24 -10.41
N GLU A 43 9.11 -4.49 -10.91
CA GLU A 43 9.59 -5.83 -11.24
C GLU A 43 9.69 -6.76 -10.01
N SER A 44 9.99 -6.19 -8.84
CA SER A 44 10.12 -6.93 -7.59
C SER A 44 8.84 -7.02 -6.76
N ASN A 45 7.72 -6.52 -7.25
CA ASN A 45 6.47 -6.35 -6.47
C ASN A 45 6.63 -5.54 -5.17
N MET A 46 7.66 -4.72 -5.11
CA MET A 46 7.96 -3.88 -3.95
C MET A 46 7.19 -2.56 -3.96
N LEU A 47 6.57 -2.21 -5.08
CA LEU A 47 5.80 -0.99 -5.20
C LEU A 47 4.60 -1.03 -4.24
N GLY A 48 4.46 -0.01 -3.41
CA GLY A 48 3.38 0.04 -2.43
C GLY A 48 3.49 1.23 -1.50
N ALA A 49 2.63 1.25 -0.49
CA ALA A 49 2.67 2.24 0.56
C ALA A 49 3.28 1.63 1.83
N VAL A 50 4.15 2.38 2.50
CA VAL A 50 4.63 2.07 3.85
C VAL A 50 4.02 3.10 4.80
N ILE A 51 3.20 2.63 5.75
CA ILE A 51 2.41 3.48 6.63
C ILE A 51 2.78 3.18 8.07
N GLU A 52 2.99 4.22 8.87
CA GLU A 52 3.13 4.10 10.31
C GLU A 52 1.74 4.03 10.94
N THR A 53 1.51 3.04 11.80
CA THR A 53 0.23 2.75 12.42
C THR A 53 0.40 2.55 13.92
N ARG A 54 -0.72 2.58 14.64
CA ARG A 54 -0.75 2.30 16.08
C ARG A 54 -1.71 1.15 16.37
N ILE A 55 -1.29 0.19 17.20
CA ILE A 55 -2.17 -0.91 17.63
C ILE A 55 -3.32 -0.36 18.45
N ALA A 56 -4.54 -0.59 17.98
CA ALA A 56 -5.79 -0.18 18.62
C ALA A 56 -6.46 -1.30 19.40
N GLY A 57 -6.17 -2.57 19.06
CA GLY A 57 -6.74 -3.73 19.74
C GLY A 57 -6.40 -5.04 19.06
N HIS A 58 -6.73 -6.14 19.73
CA HIS A 58 -6.54 -7.49 19.23
C HIS A 58 -7.86 -8.25 19.15
N GLU A 59 -7.99 -9.08 18.14
CA GLU A 59 -9.12 -9.98 17.93
C GLU A 59 -8.64 -11.44 17.87
N PRO A 60 -8.31 -12.05 19.04
CA PRO A 60 -7.64 -13.34 19.10
C PRO A 60 -8.44 -14.46 18.42
N GLN A 61 -9.78 -14.40 18.48
CA GLN A 61 -10.70 -15.37 17.87
C GLN A 61 -10.53 -15.43 16.33
N PHE A 62 -10.10 -14.34 15.70
CA PHE A 62 -9.87 -14.26 14.26
C PHE A 62 -8.38 -14.23 13.88
N ARG A 63 -7.50 -14.22 14.89
CA ARG A 63 -6.05 -13.99 14.71
C ARG A 63 -5.75 -12.70 13.93
N LEU A 64 -6.44 -11.64 14.32
CA LEU A 64 -6.27 -10.32 13.72
C LEU A 64 -5.91 -9.29 14.80
N THR A 65 -5.22 -8.26 14.36
CA THR A 65 -4.92 -7.05 15.13
C THR A 65 -5.56 -5.86 14.43
N ARG A 66 -6.22 -5.02 15.19
CA ARG A 66 -6.72 -3.73 14.69
C ARG A 66 -5.66 -2.67 14.89
N VAL A 67 -5.40 -1.92 13.84
CA VAL A 67 -4.49 -0.76 13.87
C VAL A 67 -5.23 0.50 13.48
N ASP A 68 -4.82 1.61 14.06
CA ASP A 68 -5.32 2.94 13.70
C ASP A 68 -4.39 3.60 12.67
N VAL A 69 -4.99 4.11 11.61
CA VAL A 69 -4.35 4.93 10.61
C VAL A 69 -5.15 6.22 10.47
N LEU A 70 -4.70 7.30 11.11
CA LEU A 70 -5.34 8.62 11.04
C LEU A 70 -6.82 8.59 11.45
N GLY A 71 -7.17 7.85 12.50
CA GLY A 71 -8.54 7.70 13.00
C GLY A 71 -9.38 6.68 12.24
N ARG A 72 -8.79 5.92 11.31
CA ARG A 72 -9.45 4.83 10.58
C ARG A 72 -8.91 3.48 11.03
N SER A 73 -9.80 2.54 11.30
CA SER A 73 -9.41 1.20 11.75
C SER A 73 -9.11 0.28 10.56
N LEU A 74 -7.94 -0.34 10.59
CA LEU A 74 -7.56 -1.39 9.65
C LEU A 74 -7.31 -2.70 10.40
N CYS A 75 -7.52 -3.82 9.72
CA CYS A 75 -7.22 -5.17 10.21
C CYS A 75 -5.94 -5.68 9.56
N ILE A 76 -5.01 -6.17 10.37
CA ILE A 76 -3.76 -6.82 9.92
C ILE A 76 -3.69 -8.24 10.52
N PRO A 77 -2.79 -9.12 10.05
CA PRO A 77 -2.50 -10.37 10.74
C PRO A 77 -2.15 -10.14 12.21
N GLN A 78 -2.36 -11.14 13.04
CA GLN A 78 -2.15 -11.03 14.48
C GLN A 78 -0.71 -10.65 14.81
N GLU A 79 -0.58 -9.58 15.61
CA GLU A 79 0.67 -9.09 16.18
C GLU A 79 0.71 -9.27 17.68
N SER A 80 1.91 -9.51 18.24
CA SER A 80 2.12 -9.69 19.68
C SER A 80 2.42 -8.40 20.44
N LEU A 81 2.55 -7.27 19.72
CA LEU A 81 2.87 -5.97 20.32
C LEU A 81 1.71 -5.44 21.17
N PRO A 82 1.97 -4.71 22.26
CA PRO A 82 0.92 -4.18 23.13
C PRO A 82 0.09 -3.10 22.43
N ILE A 83 -1.16 -2.92 22.90
CA ILE A 83 -2.03 -1.83 22.47
C ILE A 83 -1.33 -0.49 22.70
N GLY A 84 -1.40 0.40 21.71
CA GLY A 84 -0.71 1.69 21.71
C GLY A 84 0.69 1.66 21.10
N ALA A 85 1.28 0.47 20.88
CA ALA A 85 2.57 0.37 20.19
C ALA A 85 2.44 0.83 18.73
N THR A 86 3.50 1.43 18.24
CA THR A 86 3.63 1.84 16.84
C THR A 86 4.30 0.74 16.04
N LEU A 87 3.76 0.44 14.86
CA LEU A 87 4.38 -0.43 13.87
C LEU A 87 4.18 0.13 12.47
N ARG A 88 4.99 -0.33 11.55
CA ARG A 88 4.83 -0.01 10.13
C ARG A 88 4.22 -1.17 9.41
N ILE A 89 3.31 -0.87 8.50
CA ILE A 89 2.72 -1.84 7.59
C ILE A 89 3.05 -1.47 6.16
N GLN A 90 3.27 -2.49 5.34
CA GLN A 90 3.36 -2.33 3.90
C GLN A 90 2.04 -2.76 3.26
N ILE A 91 1.53 -1.93 2.35
CA ILE A 91 0.37 -2.23 1.51
C ILE A 91 0.87 -2.34 0.08
N PRO A 92 1.05 -3.56 -0.47
CA PRO A 92 1.51 -3.73 -1.84
C PRO A 92 0.50 -3.14 -2.83
N ALA A 93 0.97 -2.40 -3.83
CA ALA A 93 0.09 -1.73 -4.78
C ALA A 93 -0.75 -2.71 -5.63
N CYS A 94 -0.26 -3.93 -5.85
CA CYS A 94 -0.98 -4.97 -6.58
C CYS A 94 -2.17 -5.56 -5.79
N ASP A 95 -2.18 -5.41 -4.47
CA ASP A 95 -3.24 -5.92 -3.59
C ASP A 95 -4.33 -4.88 -3.31
N VAL A 96 -4.16 -3.65 -3.82
CA VAL A 96 -5.17 -2.58 -3.68
C VAL A 96 -6.13 -2.61 -4.86
N SER A 97 -7.41 -2.82 -4.56
CA SER A 97 -8.52 -2.72 -5.51
C SER A 97 -9.21 -1.38 -5.40
N LEU A 98 -9.65 -0.82 -6.53
CA LEU A 98 -10.37 0.45 -6.57
C LEU A 98 -11.83 0.25 -6.98
N THR A 99 -12.75 0.91 -6.25
CA THR A 99 -14.17 0.97 -6.59
C THR A 99 -14.67 2.42 -6.50
N MET A 100 -15.69 2.76 -7.28
CA MET A 100 -16.31 4.09 -7.25
C MET A 100 -17.25 4.22 -6.03
N ASP A 101 -18.00 3.17 -5.77
CA ASP A 101 -18.90 3.10 -4.63
C ASP A 101 -18.24 2.39 -3.46
N PRO A 102 -18.64 2.68 -2.22
CA PRO A 102 -18.18 1.91 -1.06
C PRO A 102 -18.48 0.42 -1.28
N PRO A 103 -17.53 -0.48 -1.01
CA PRO A 103 -17.79 -1.90 -1.12
C PRO A 103 -18.90 -2.31 -0.16
N THR A 104 -19.76 -3.21 -0.62
CA THR A 104 -20.84 -3.76 0.22
C THR A 104 -20.27 -4.63 1.34
N ALA A 105 -20.98 -4.71 2.47
CA ALA A 105 -20.60 -5.54 3.60
C ALA A 105 -20.55 -7.06 3.30
N SER A 106 -20.97 -7.48 2.11
CA SER A 106 -20.96 -8.87 1.66
C SER A 106 -19.61 -9.34 1.07
N GLY A 107 -18.59 -8.48 1.05
CA GLY A 107 -17.26 -8.79 0.51
C GLY A 107 -16.28 -9.30 1.57
N SER A 108 -15.19 -9.94 1.12
CA SER A 108 -14.10 -10.42 1.99
C SER A 108 -13.02 -9.35 2.26
N MET A 109 -13.18 -8.14 1.75
CA MET A 109 -12.26 -7.03 1.98
C MET A 109 -12.59 -6.38 3.32
N LEU A 110 -11.70 -6.54 4.31
CA LEU A 110 -11.86 -5.94 5.63
C LEU A 110 -11.36 -4.50 5.70
N ASN A 111 -10.38 -4.17 4.88
CA ASN A 111 -9.77 -2.85 4.86
C ASN A 111 -10.28 -2.04 3.67
N VAL A 112 -10.89 -0.91 3.97
CA VAL A 112 -11.39 0.05 2.98
C VAL A 112 -11.04 1.45 3.41
N LEU A 113 -10.39 2.19 2.54
CA LEU A 113 -10.08 3.60 2.75
C LEU A 113 -10.66 4.43 1.60
N GLU A 114 -11.41 5.46 1.94
CA GLU A 114 -11.78 6.50 0.98
C GLU A 114 -10.54 7.35 0.68
N ALA A 115 -10.27 7.59 -0.59
CA ALA A 115 -9.08 8.29 -1.04
C ALA A 115 -9.35 9.12 -2.30
N THR A 116 -8.56 10.16 -2.49
CA THR A 116 -8.59 10.98 -3.70
C THR A 116 -7.45 10.58 -4.63
N ILE A 117 -7.73 10.44 -5.92
CA ILE A 117 -6.69 10.18 -6.93
C ILE A 117 -5.87 11.45 -7.11
N VAL A 118 -4.56 11.37 -6.84
CA VAL A 118 -3.63 12.51 -6.97
C VAL A 118 -2.73 12.40 -8.19
N ASP A 119 -2.49 11.17 -8.69
CA ASP A 119 -1.69 10.96 -9.90
C ASP A 119 -2.03 9.62 -10.56
N ILE A 120 -1.84 9.55 -11.89
CA ILE A 120 -2.04 8.33 -12.69
C ILE A 120 -0.85 8.18 -13.63
N GLY A 121 0.03 7.23 -13.31
CA GLY A 121 1.27 6.97 -14.04
C GLY A 121 1.28 5.64 -14.77
N LEU A 122 2.06 5.56 -15.85
CA LEU A 122 2.32 4.29 -16.54
C LEU A 122 3.46 3.56 -15.82
N SER A 123 3.17 2.37 -15.27
CA SER A 123 4.13 1.70 -14.40
C SER A 123 4.78 0.43 -14.97
N SER A 124 4.39 -0.05 -16.13
CA SER A 124 5.01 -1.25 -16.68
C SER A 124 5.63 -1.02 -18.06
N SER A 125 6.82 -1.60 -18.27
CA SER A 125 7.46 -1.65 -19.59
C SER A 125 6.56 -2.31 -20.66
N ASN A 126 5.67 -3.23 -20.25
CA ASN A 126 4.72 -3.90 -21.13
C ASN A 126 3.39 -3.16 -21.31
N GLY A 127 3.22 -2.00 -20.65
CA GLY A 127 2.12 -1.08 -20.87
C GLY A 127 0.71 -1.54 -20.49
N TYR A 128 0.53 -2.72 -19.85
CA TYR A 128 -0.80 -3.21 -19.46
C TYR A 128 -1.28 -2.70 -18.10
N ALA A 129 -0.35 -2.33 -17.22
CA ALA A 129 -0.65 -1.86 -15.88
C ALA A 129 -0.44 -0.35 -15.73
N VAL A 130 -1.17 0.24 -14.81
CA VAL A 130 -1.16 1.65 -14.46
C VAL A 130 -1.08 1.76 -12.95
N ALA A 131 -0.16 2.57 -12.45
CA ALA A 131 -0.10 2.92 -11.05
C ALA A 131 -0.98 4.15 -10.79
N VAL A 132 -1.89 4.04 -9.85
CA VAL A 132 -2.74 5.13 -9.39
C VAL A 132 -2.29 5.52 -7.99
N LYS A 133 -1.87 6.77 -7.85
CA LYS A 133 -1.45 7.36 -6.58
C LYS A 133 -2.65 7.99 -5.90
N LEU A 134 -2.83 7.68 -4.62
CA LEU A 134 -4.02 8.03 -3.85
C LEU A 134 -3.62 8.77 -2.58
N ASP A 135 -4.39 9.77 -2.23
CA ASP A 135 -4.35 10.43 -0.93
C ASP A 135 -5.56 9.99 -0.09
N ALA A 136 -5.30 9.24 0.97
CA ALA A 136 -6.27 8.83 1.99
C ALA A 136 -5.97 9.51 3.35
N GLY A 137 -5.31 10.69 3.35
CA GLY A 137 -4.64 11.26 4.51
C GLY A 137 -3.25 10.65 4.73
N CYS A 138 -2.97 9.56 4.07
CA CYS A 138 -1.66 8.96 3.86
C CYS A 138 -1.54 8.53 2.40
N LEU A 139 -0.31 8.41 1.94
CA LEU A 139 -0.05 8.00 0.57
C LEU A 139 -0.33 6.52 0.38
N LEU A 140 -1.19 6.19 -0.59
CA LEU A 140 -1.45 4.84 -1.06
C LEU A 140 -1.12 4.72 -2.55
N LEU A 141 -0.89 3.48 -2.98
CA LEU A 141 -0.74 3.14 -4.39
C LEU A 141 -1.65 1.97 -4.74
N ALA A 142 -2.24 2.02 -5.92
CA ALA A 142 -2.95 0.91 -6.52
C ALA A 142 -2.38 0.59 -7.90
N MET A 143 -2.07 -0.67 -8.16
CA MET A 143 -1.66 -1.15 -9.47
C MET A 143 -2.86 -1.78 -10.16
N ILE A 144 -3.39 -1.13 -11.18
CA ILE A 144 -4.56 -1.60 -11.91
C ILE A 144 -4.26 -1.79 -13.40
N THR A 145 -5.14 -2.50 -14.12
CA THR A 145 -5.00 -2.62 -15.56
C THR A 145 -5.51 -1.36 -16.28
N ARG A 146 -4.97 -1.07 -17.47
CA ARG A 146 -5.51 -0.01 -18.34
C ARG A 146 -7.00 -0.20 -18.64
N LYS A 147 -7.45 -1.46 -18.77
CA LYS A 147 -8.87 -1.78 -18.97
C LYS A 147 -9.71 -1.33 -17.76
N SER A 148 -9.22 -1.56 -16.54
CA SER A 148 -9.89 -1.10 -15.31
C SER A 148 -9.95 0.42 -15.23
N LEU A 149 -8.84 1.11 -15.55
CA LEU A 149 -8.78 2.56 -15.60
C LEU A 149 -9.88 3.15 -16.51
N GLN A 150 -9.98 2.62 -17.73
CA GLN A 150 -10.99 3.05 -18.70
C GLN A 150 -12.42 2.71 -18.28
N ARG A 151 -12.64 1.47 -17.77
CA ARG A 151 -13.96 1.02 -17.31
C ARG A 151 -14.51 1.88 -16.19
N LEU A 152 -13.67 2.23 -15.21
CA LEU A 152 -14.03 3.05 -14.07
C LEU A 152 -13.97 4.55 -14.38
N LYS A 153 -13.45 4.94 -15.56
CA LYS A 153 -13.27 6.34 -15.99
C LYS A 153 -12.52 7.17 -14.96
N LEU A 154 -11.45 6.58 -14.37
CA LEU A 154 -10.71 7.24 -13.32
C LEU A 154 -9.96 8.47 -13.82
N SER A 155 -9.99 9.53 -13.02
CA SER A 155 -9.31 10.81 -13.28
C SER A 155 -8.74 11.41 -11.99
N ILE A 156 -7.74 12.25 -12.14
CA ILE A 156 -7.14 12.99 -11.02
C ILE A 156 -8.22 13.87 -10.36
N GLY A 157 -8.21 13.93 -9.03
CA GLY A 157 -9.18 14.66 -8.21
C GLY A 157 -10.44 13.88 -7.88
N GLN A 158 -10.61 12.67 -8.42
CA GLN A 158 -11.77 11.83 -8.17
C GLN A 158 -11.63 11.06 -6.86
N THR A 159 -12.72 10.96 -6.10
CA THR A 159 -12.81 10.12 -4.91
C THR A 159 -13.11 8.67 -5.29
N VAL A 160 -12.38 7.76 -4.68
CA VAL A 160 -12.50 6.30 -4.86
C VAL A 160 -12.38 5.58 -3.52
N HIS A 161 -12.80 4.33 -3.48
CA HIS A 161 -12.60 3.45 -2.33
C HIS A 161 -11.48 2.46 -2.65
N ALA A 162 -10.38 2.55 -1.89
CA ALA A 162 -9.25 1.63 -1.95
C ALA A 162 -9.48 0.49 -0.96
N SER A 163 -9.61 -0.73 -1.47
CA SER A 163 -9.88 -1.93 -0.68
C SER A 163 -8.74 -2.92 -0.78
N PHE A 164 -8.35 -3.52 0.34
CA PHE A 164 -7.29 -4.53 0.38
C PHE A 164 -7.54 -5.56 1.49
N LYS A 165 -7.00 -6.77 1.30
CA LYS A 165 -7.14 -7.86 2.27
C LYS A 165 -6.18 -7.69 3.44
N ALA A 166 -6.63 -8.02 4.66
CA ALA A 166 -5.76 -8.04 5.83
C ALA A 166 -4.54 -8.97 5.64
N VAL A 167 -4.74 -10.14 5.03
CA VAL A 167 -3.68 -11.14 4.78
C VAL A 167 -2.62 -10.71 3.75
N ALA A 168 -2.85 -9.64 3.02
CA ALA A 168 -1.90 -9.11 2.05
C ALA A 168 -0.91 -8.10 2.66
N LEU A 169 -1.12 -7.73 3.95
CA LEU A 169 -0.30 -6.73 4.61
C LEU A 169 0.98 -7.37 5.15
N GLY A 170 2.12 -6.83 4.74
CA GLY A 170 3.42 -7.10 5.36
C GLY A 170 3.57 -6.30 6.66
N VAL A 171 4.03 -6.96 7.71
CA VAL A 171 4.30 -6.36 9.03
C VAL A 171 5.74 -6.60 9.42
#